data_de7c0c786b54af0a13cd031be2db864e
#
_entry.id   de7c0c786b54af0a13cd031be2db864e
#
_cell.length_a   1.000
_cell.length_b   1.000
_cell.length_c   1.000
_cell.angle_alpha   90.00
_cell.angle_beta   90.00
_cell.angle_gamma   90.00
#
_symmetry.space_group_name_H-M   'P 1'
#
loop_
_entity.id
_entity.type
_entity.pdbx_description
1 polymer ?
#
loop_
_entity_poly.entity_id
_entity_poly.type
_entity_poly.pdbx_seq_one_letter_code
_entity_poly.pdbx_strand_id
1 'polypeptide(L)'
;MRYVLNTVHAFIYLASNDDIECKSFRTDLLTKDYNFDHKFTLTTPSDAGLGLTAMGVKKDQLFIGDISTQYRSGKTTVDVKVDTDYNVSTTITVNELVAGVRTSFSFRIPDQKSGKLDLQYLYDRAAINSSIVLTPIPLLELAAAIGSKELTLGTEVGFDSASASFTEYNSGIGFNKHDFSAALILADKGGTLKASYVQGVNPVTGAAVAADMIHRFNTYGNSFTIGSCHALNPLITIKTRFNNSGKAAVLCQHEWRPQSFLTLSAEYNPKALNAPSRGGLASSIWVSCGLRLFLEEGGRGEGENHDR
;
A
#
# COMPACT_ATOMS: atom_id res chain seq x y z
N MET A 1 14.22 2.95 2.00
CA MET A 1 13.17 2.02 2.44
C MET A 1 11.95 1.96 1.52
N ARG A 2 11.73 2.95 0.62
CA ARG A 2 10.66 2.94 -0.39
C ARG A 2 10.91 2.04 -1.61
N TYR A 3 12.16 1.75 -1.93
CA TYR A 3 12.56 1.07 -3.20
C TYR A 3 12.35 -0.46 -3.21
N VAL A 4 12.34 -1.10 -2.06
CA VAL A 4 12.08 -2.56 -1.95
C VAL A 4 10.61 -2.90 -2.18
N LEU A 5 9.71 -1.89 -2.09
CA LEU A 5 8.28 -2.11 -2.32
C LEU A 5 7.95 -2.43 -3.79
N ASN A 6 8.72 -1.93 -4.75
CA ASN A 6 8.42 -2.10 -6.18
C ASN A 6 8.69 -3.53 -6.67
N THR A 7 9.80 -4.13 -6.25
CA THR A 7 10.11 -5.54 -6.59
C THR A 7 9.11 -6.48 -5.94
N VAL A 8 8.77 -6.23 -4.68
CA VAL A 8 7.73 -6.99 -3.97
C VAL A 8 6.37 -6.79 -4.64
N HIS A 9 6.04 -5.58 -5.12
CA HIS A 9 4.80 -5.33 -5.88
C HIS A 9 4.76 -6.06 -7.22
N ALA A 10 5.86 -6.08 -7.98
CA ALA A 10 5.94 -6.85 -9.23
C ALA A 10 5.82 -8.36 -8.97
N PHE A 11 6.45 -8.88 -7.91
CA PHE A 11 6.28 -10.26 -7.45
C PHE A 11 4.85 -10.56 -7.03
N ILE A 12 4.22 -9.62 -6.35
CA ILE A 12 2.84 -9.71 -5.88
C ILE A 12 1.86 -9.74 -7.07
N TYR A 13 2.09 -8.94 -8.11
CA TYR A 13 1.17 -8.83 -9.25
C TYR A 13 1.13 -10.09 -10.13
N LEU A 14 2.24 -10.75 -10.37
CA LEU A 14 2.29 -11.95 -11.22
C LEU A 14 1.66 -13.19 -10.57
N ALA A 15 1.68 -13.23 -9.25
CA ALA A 15 1.01 -14.29 -8.52
C ALA A 15 -0.52 -14.10 -8.47
N SER A 16 -1.10 -13.04 -9.13
CA SER A 16 -2.44 -12.53 -8.83
C SER A 16 -3.58 -12.85 -9.75
N ASN A 17 -3.42 -13.69 -10.71
CA ASN A 17 -4.52 -13.89 -11.65
C ASN A 17 -5.75 -14.66 -11.11
N ASP A 18 -5.70 -15.32 -9.97
CA ASP A 18 -6.87 -16.07 -9.50
C ASP A 18 -7.31 -15.88 -8.04
N ASP A 19 -6.48 -15.25 -7.14
CA ASP A 19 -6.86 -15.07 -5.74
C ASP A 19 -6.38 -13.73 -5.14
N ILE A 20 -7.24 -12.73 -5.18
CA ILE A 20 -6.99 -11.36 -4.68
C ILE A 20 -6.77 -11.34 -3.16
N GLU A 21 -7.26 -12.31 -2.41
CA GLU A 21 -7.19 -12.31 -0.94
C GLU A 21 -5.85 -12.76 -0.35
N CYS A 22 -5.13 -13.65 -0.98
CA CYS A 22 -3.88 -14.20 -0.40
C CYS A 22 -2.65 -13.27 -0.48
N LYS A 23 -2.73 -12.17 -1.23
CA LYS A 23 -1.60 -11.27 -1.56
C LYS A 23 -1.38 -10.14 -0.60
N SER A 24 -2.45 -9.59 -0.09
CA SER A 24 -2.45 -8.62 0.99
C SER A 24 -1.84 -9.21 2.26
N PHE A 25 -1.97 -10.51 2.45
CA PHE A 25 -1.59 -11.20 3.69
C PHE A 25 -0.10 -11.16 4.04
N ARG A 26 0.79 -11.14 3.06
CA ARG A 26 2.23 -11.29 3.28
C ARG A 26 2.88 -10.09 3.97
N THR A 27 2.70 -8.91 3.40
CA THR A 27 3.25 -7.65 3.94
C THR A 27 2.34 -7.10 5.03
N ASP A 28 1.05 -7.39 4.93
CA ASP A 28 0.01 -6.88 5.81
C ASP A 28 0.07 -7.49 7.21
N LEU A 29 0.54 -8.74 7.34
CA LEU A 29 0.56 -9.42 8.62
C LEU A 29 1.62 -8.85 9.59
N LEU A 30 2.82 -8.56 9.09
CA LEU A 30 3.94 -8.12 9.94
C LEU A 30 4.12 -6.60 10.01
N THR A 31 3.62 -5.86 9.02
CA THR A 31 3.91 -4.41 8.90
C THR A 31 2.70 -3.51 8.84
N LYS A 32 1.59 -3.97 8.24
CA LYS A 32 0.41 -3.14 8.03
C LYS A 32 -0.40 -2.97 9.30
N ASP A 33 -0.92 -1.75 9.49
CA ASP A 33 -1.81 -1.34 10.57
C ASP A 33 -1.17 -1.25 11.97
N TYR A 34 0.11 -1.60 12.13
CA TYR A 34 0.85 -1.34 13.36
C TYR A 34 1.17 0.16 13.49
N ASN A 35 0.17 0.94 13.85
CA ASN A 35 0.31 2.36 14.13
C ASN A 35 0.45 2.57 15.63
N PHE A 36 1.53 3.22 16.05
CA PHE A 36 1.79 3.56 17.46
C PHE A 36 1.49 5.01 17.75
N ASP A 37 0.87 5.72 16.82
CA ASP A 37 0.38 7.08 16.92
C ASP A 37 -1.16 7.08 16.85
N HIS A 38 -1.78 8.17 17.28
CA HIS A 38 -3.23 8.32 17.13
C HIS A 38 -3.56 8.70 15.70
N LYS A 39 -4.23 7.81 14.97
CA LYS A 39 -4.64 8.00 13.59
C LYS A 39 -6.15 8.00 13.46
N PHE A 40 -6.69 8.97 12.77
CA PHE A 40 -8.08 9.05 12.39
C PHE A 40 -8.21 9.12 10.86
N THR A 41 -9.07 8.32 10.28
CA THR A 41 -9.32 8.32 8.84
C THR A 41 -10.83 8.34 8.60
N LEU A 42 -11.28 9.28 7.81
CA LEU A 42 -12.65 9.41 7.35
C LEU A 42 -12.69 9.23 5.84
N THR A 43 -13.43 8.27 5.36
CA THR A 43 -13.58 8.01 3.92
C THR A 43 -15.04 8.12 3.53
N THR A 44 -15.32 8.90 2.50
CA THR A 44 -16.65 9.11 1.96
C THR A 44 -16.63 8.68 0.49
N PRO A 45 -17.10 7.48 0.16
CA PRO A 45 -17.28 7.09 -1.25
C PRO A 45 -18.47 7.84 -1.83
N SER A 46 -18.40 8.17 -3.11
CA SER A 46 -19.52 8.72 -3.85
C SER A 46 -19.83 7.84 -5.06
N ASP A 47 -21.10 7.62 -5.30
CA ASP A 47 -21.60 6.88 -6.46
C ASP A 47 -21.25 7.56 -7.79
N ALA A 48 -20.93 8.85 -7.76
CA ALA A 48 -20.50 9.65 -8.92
C ALA A 48 -19.02 9.46 -9.30
N GLY A 49 -18.31 8.49 -8.69
CA GLY A 49 -16.89 8.27 -8.95
C GLY A 49 -15.95 9.25 -8.24
N LEU A 50 -16.48 10.04 -7.30
CA LEU A 50 -15.70 10.95 -6.46
C LEU A 50 -15.57 10.34 -5.05
N GLY A 51 -14.34 10.08 -4.61
CA GLY A 51 -14.02 9.65 -3.24
C GLY A 51 -13.32 10.78 -2.49
N LEU A 52 -13.71 11.02 -1.25
CA LEU A 52 -13.02 11.93 -0.35
C LEU A 52 -12.48 11.14 0.84
N THR A 53 -11.21 11.34 1.16
CA THR A 53 -10.59 10.76 2.34
C THR A 53 -9.87 11.86 3.12
N ALA A 54 -10.24 12.03 4.37
CA ALA A 54 -9.54 12.90 5.31
C ALA A 54 -8.79 12.04 6.32
N MET A 55 -7.52 12.29 6.51
CA MET A 55 -6.69 11.57 7.46
C MET A 55 -6.01 12.56 8.41
N GLY A 56 -6.03 12.24 9.70
CA GLY A 56 -5.32 12.98 10.73
C GLY A 56 -4.46 12.02 11.56
N VAL A 57 -3.21 12.40 11.81
CA VAL A 57 -2.28 11.66 12.66
C VAL A 57 -1.76 12.61 13.73
N LYS A 58 -1.97 12.25 14.99
CA LYS A 58 -1.37 12.94 16.12
C LYS A 58 -0.16 12.15 16.59
N LYS A 59 1.01 12.74 16.42
CA LYS A 59 2.28 12.20 16.86
C LYS A 59 2.86 13.14 17.92
N ASP A 60 2.93 12.66 19.16
CA ASP A 60 3.32 13.47 20.32
C ASP A 60 2.50 14.77 20.43
N GLN A 61 3.12 15.92 20.18
CA GLN A 61 2.46 17.22 20.18
C GLN A 61 2.14 17.77 18.78
N LEU A 62 2.56 17.06 17.73
CA LEU A 62 2.36 17.48 16.35
C LEU A 62 1.10 16.82 15.78
N PHE A 63 0.25 17.62 15.15
CA PHE A 63 -0.89 17.13 14.37
C PHE A 63 -0.59 17.30 12.88
N ILE A 64 -0.59 16.19 12.18
CA ILE A 64 -0.41 16.14 10.73
C ILE A 64 -1.72 15.64 10.15
N GLY A 65 -2.29 16.38 9.21
CA GLY A 65 -3.49 15.97 8.50
C GLY A 65 -3.28 16.02 7.01
N ASP A 66 -4.05 15.24 6.29
CA ASP A 66 -4.16 15.31 4.85
C ASP A 66 -5.60 15.08 4.40
N ILE A 67 -5.95 15.69 3.29
CA ILE A 67 -7.22 15.49 2.59
C ILE A 67 -6.87 15.02 1.20
N SER A 68 -7.39 13.87 0.82
CA SER A 68 -7.24 13.33 -0.53
C SER A 68 -8.60 13.19 -1.19
N THR A 69 -8.65 13.60 -2.45
CA THR A 69 -9.83 13.48 -3.30
C THR A 69 -9.45 12.61 -4.49
N GLN A 70 -10.21 11.57 -4.71
CA GLN A 70 -10.07 10.67 -5.84
C GLN A 70 -11.26 10.89 -6.79
N TYR A 71 -10.98 11.18 -8.03
CA TYR A 71 -11.98 11.25 -9.09
C TYR A 71 -11.69 10.18 -10.14
N ARG A 72 -12.69 9.35 -10.40
CA ARG A 72 -12.59 8.28 -11.39
C ARG A 72 -13.59 8.51 -12.51
N SER A 73 -13.07 8.63 -13.74
CA SER A 73 -13.86 8.77 -14.95
C SER A 73 -13.39 7.76 -16.01
N GLY A 74 -14.19 6.73 -16.25
CA GLY A 74 -13.84 5.67 -17.18
C GLY A 74 -12.50 4.99 -16.84
N LYS A 75 -11.51 5.14 -17.73
CA LYS A 75 -10.17 4.58 -17.57
C LYS A 75 -9.18 5.49 -16.84
N THR A 76 -9.58 6.71 -16.53
CA THR A 76 -8.72 7.71 -15.90
C THR A 76 -9.10 7.89 -14.43
N THR A 77 -8.11 7.88 -13.55
CA THR A 77 -8.25 8.19 -12.13
C THR A 77 -7.34 9.37 -11.81
N VAL A 78 -7.87 10.38 -11.17
CA VAL A 78 -7.13 11.56 -10.70
C VAL A 78 -7.21 11.58 -9.19
N ASP A 79 -6.06 11.50 -8.55
CA ASP A 79 -5.92 11.59 -7.10
C ASP A 79 -5.24 12.91 -6.76
N VAL A 80 -5.89 13.73 -5.94
CA VAL A 80 -5.33 14.98 -5.42
C VAL A 80 -5.26 14.87 -3.91
N LYS A 81 -4.09 15.08 -3.36
CA LYS A 81 -3.83 15.05 -1.92
C LYS A 81 -3.23 16.38 -1.47
N VAL A 82 -3.80 16.96 -0.44
CA VAL A 82 -3.33 18.20 0.20
C VAL A 82 -2.92 17.89 1.62
N ASP A 83 -1.68 18.19 1.97
CA ASP A 83 -1.12 18.03 3.31
C ASP A 83 -1.22 19.31 4.14
N THR A 84 -1.12 19.22 5.46
CA THR A 84 -1.03 20.38 6.38
C THR A 84 0.18 21.27 6.11
N ASP A 85 1.21 20.77 5.44
CA ASP A 85 2.39 21.54 5.01
C ASP A 85 2.15 22.32 3.70
N TYR A 86 0.89 22.44 3.27
CA TYR A 86 0.47 23.10 2.03
C TYR A 86 1.05 22.45 0.75
N ASN A 87 1.50 21.21 0.81
CA ASN A 87 1.90 20.48 -0.38
C ASN A 87 0.67 19.87 -1.05
N VAL A 88 0.53 20.10 -2.32
CA VAL A 88 -0.50 19.48 -3.16
C VAL A 88 0.17 18.42 -4.03
N SER A 89 -0.15 17.17 -3.77
CA SER A 89 0.31 16.04 -4.57
C SER A 89 -0.80 15.60 -5.50
N THR A 90 -0.55 15.59 -6.80
CA THR A 90 -1.51 15.14 -7.81
C THR A 90 -0.95 13.92 -8.52
N THR A 91 -1.77 12.89 -8.65
CA THR A 91 -1.45 11.68 -9.40
C THR A 91 -2.55 11.40 -10.41
N ILE A 92 -2.19 11.33 -11.67
CA ILE A 92 -3.09 11.01 -12.77
C ILE A 92 -2.73 9.60 -13.24
N THR A 93 -3.67 8.68 -13.14
CA THR A 93 -3.50 7.30 -13.58
C THR A 93 -4.43 7.02 -14.74
N VAL A 94 -3.89 6.53 -15.85
CA VAL A 94 -4.63 6.08 -17.01
C VAL A 94 -4.45 4.57 -17.13
N ASN A 95 -5.55 3.84 -16.99
CA ASN A 95 -5.58 2.40 -17.14
C ASN A 95 -5.88 2.05 -18.59
N GLU A 96 -5.22 1.02 -19.12
CA GLU A 96 -5.49 0.49 -20.46
C GLU A 96 -5.40 1.53 -21.59
N LEU A 97 -4.35 2.35 -21.58
CA LEU A 97 -4.02 3.19 -22.74
C LEU A 97 -3.77 2.28 -23.97
N VAL A 98 -3.09 1.16 -23.73
CA VAL A 98 -2.96 -0.01 -24.58
C VAL A 98 -3.31 -1.22 -23.73
N ALA A 99 -3.76 -2.34 -24.30
CA ALA A 99 -4.08 -3.53 -23.55
C ALA A 99 -2.93 -3.96 -22.62
N GLY A 100 -3.21 -4.03 -21.32
CA GLY A 100 -2.24 -4.37 -20.29
C GLY A 100 -1.30 -3.24 -19.85
N VAL A 101 -1.41 -2.01 -20.38
CA VAL A 101 -0.56 -0.87 -20.00
C VAL A 101 -1.31 0.05 -19.05
N ARG A 102 -0.70 0.33 -17.91
CA ARG A 102 -1.12 1.34 -16.94
C ARG A 102 -0.04 2.42 -16.84
N THR A 103 -0.43 3.67 -16.99
CA THR A 103 0.46 4.82 -16.90
C THR A 103 0.03 5.71 -15.74
N SER A 104 0.96 6.08 -14.88
CA SER A 104 0.71 7.01 -13.78
C SER A 104 1.70 8.17 -13.86
N PHE A 105 1.19 9.37 -13.81
CA PHE A 105 1.97 10.59 -13.73
C PHE A 105 1.70 11.27 -12.40
N SER A 106 2.73 11.53 -11.60
CA SER A 106 2.61 12.17 -10.29
C SER A 106 3.53 13.39 -10.20
N PHE A 107 3.03 14.45 -9.56
CA PHE A 107 3.80 15.63 -9.24
C PHE A 107 3.33 16.26 -7.94
N ARG A 108 4.20 17.06 -7.32
CA ARG A 108 3.90 17.78 -6.06
C ARG A 108 4.20 19.26 -6.23
N ILE A 109 3.28 20.10 -5.81
CA ILE A 109 3.45 21.55 -5.73
C ILE A 109 3.70 21.91 -4.27
N PRO A 110 4.67 22.76 -3.92
CA PRO A 110 5.48 23.61 -4.79
C PRO A 110 6.78 22.99 -5.34
N ASP A 111 7.07 21.73 -5.08
CA ASP A 111 8.30 21.08 -5.50
C ASP A 111 8.30 20.76 -7.00
N GLN A 112 8.98 21.60 -7.79
CA GLN A 112 9.09 21.43 -9.24
C GLN A 112 9.91 20.21 -9.69
N LYS A 113 10.67 19.58 -8.76
CA LYS A 113 11.50 18.40 -9.06
C LYS A 113 10.82 17.08 -8.69
N SER A 114 9.56 17.12 -8.34
CA SER A 114 8.81 15.95 -7.85
C SER A 114 8.11 15.15 -8.95
N GLY A 115 8.20 15.59 -10.21
CA GLY A 115 7.57 14.90 -11.33
C GLY A 115 8.07 13.47 -11.47
N LYS A 116 7.14 12.51 -11.52
CA LYS A 116 7.44 11.08 -11.68
C LYS A 116 6.47 10.48 -12.67
N LEU A 117 7.00 9.73 -13.63
CA LEU A 117 6.24 8.94 -14.59
C LEU A 117 6.46 7.47 -14.28
N ASP A 118 5.39 6.75 -13.99
CA ASP A 118 5.39 5.31 -13.79
C ASP A 118 4.63 4.64 -14.95
N LEU A 119 5.28 3.68 -15.58
CA LEU A 119 4.75 2.87 -16.67
C LEU A 119 4.72 1.42 -16.20
N GLN A 120 3.56 0.81 -16.18
CA GLN A 120 3.37 -0.59 -15.81
C GLN A 120 2.77 -1.34 -16.99
N TYR A 121 3.44 -2.37 -17.43
CA TYR A 121 2.96 -3.31 -18.43
C TYR A 121 2.72 -4.66 -17.77
N LEU A 122 1.49 -5.13 -17.86
CA LEU A 122 1.06 -6.40 -17.28
C LEU A 122 0.62 -7.35 -18.39
N TYR A 123 1.25 -8.51 -18.44
CA TYR A 123 0.89 -9.62 -19.31
C TYR A 123 0.68 -10.88 -18.48
N ASP A 124 0.02 -11.91 -18.98
CA ASP A 124 -0.38 -13.11 -18.23
C ASP A 124 0.73 -13.75 -17.38
N ARG A 125 1.97 -13.70 -17.85
CA ARG A 125 3.13 -14.30 -17.16
C ARG A 125 4.31 -13.38 -16.97
N ALA A 126 4.16 -12.11 -17.31
CA ALA A 126 5.24 -11.12 -17.21
C ALA A 126 4.68 -9.77 -16.76
N ALA A 127 5.38 -9.11 -15.86
CA ALA A 127 5.11 -7.73 -15.47
C ALA A 127 6.38 -6.93 -15.61
N ILE A 128 6.28 -5.77 -16.24
CA ILE A 128 7.37 -4.82 -16.37
C ILE A 128 6.88 -3.51 -15.78
N ASN A 129 7.66 -2.95 -14.88
CA ASN A 129 7.41 -1.64 -14.30
C ASN A 129 8.62 -0.75 -14.57
N SER A 130 8.39 0.41 -15.18
CA SER A 130 9.41 1.42 -15.43
C SER A 130 8.99 2.71 -14.76
N SER A 131 9.89 3.30 -14.01
CA SER A 131 9.68 4.55 -13.29
C SER A 131 10.78 5.54 -13.63
N ILE A 132 10.38 6.76 -13.98
CA ILE A 132 11.28 7.84 -14.38
C ILE A 132 10.96 9.05 -13.52
N VAL A 133 11.96 9.53 -12.77
CA VAL A 133 11.85 10.80 -12.05
C VAL A 133 12.25 11.93 -12.99
N LEU A 134 11.32 12.86 -13.21
CA LEU A 134 11.49 13.98 -14.16
C LEU A 134 12.23 15.15 -13.49
N THR A 135 13.50 14.94 -13.22
CA THR A 135 14.44 15.94 -12.72
C THR A 135 15.47 16.27 -13.79
N PRO A 136 16.24 17.36 -13.67
CA PRO A 136 17.37 17.62 -14.58
C PRO A 136 18.37 16.47 -14.67
N ILE A 137 18.40 15.62 -13.62
CA ILE A 137 19.19 14.42 -13.54
C ILE A 137 18.20 13.27 -13.29
N PRO A 138 17.68 12.62 -14.33
CA PRO A 138 16.67 11.61 -14.18
C PRO A 138 17.21 10.34 -13.49
N LEU A 139 16.45 9.85 -12.54
CA LEU A 139 16.63 8.53 -11.96
C LEU A 139 15.67 7.57 -12.69
N LEU A 140 16.24 6.51 -13.24
CA LEU A 140 15.49 5.46 -13.94
C LEU A 140 15.43 4.22 -13.06
N GLU A 141 14.25 3.72 -12.82
CA GLU A 141 14.01 2.45 -12.13
C GLU A 141 13.30 1.51 -13.09
N LEU A 142 13.84 0.31 -13.27
CA LEU A 142 13.26 -0.73 -14.08
C LEU A 142 13.09 -1.98 -13.23
N ALA A 143 11.87 -2.48 -13.13
CA ALA A 143 11.58 -3.76 -12.51
C ALA A 143 10.90 -4.68 -13.52
N ALA A 144 11.36 -5.91 -13.58
CA ALA A 144 10.77 -6.94 -14.42
C ALA A 144 10.54 -8.19 -13.58
N ALA A 145 9.40 -8.80 -13.77
CA ALA A 145 9.07 -10.07 -13.15
C ALA A 145 8.45 -11.00 -14.19
N ILE A 146 8.80 -12.26 -14.11
CA ILE A 146 8.26 -13.33 -14.96
C ILE A 146 7.91 -14.51 -14.07
N GLY A 147 6.82 -15.18 -14.36
CA GLY A 147 6.45 -16.30 -13.52
C GLY A 147 5.29 -17.13 -14.02
N SER A 148 5.07 -18.20 -13.28
CA SER A 148 3.91 -19.08 -13.35
C SER A 148 3.07 -18.88 -12.09
N LYS A 149 1.93 -19.58 -11.98
CA LYS A 149 1.08 -19.54 -10.78
C LYS A 149 1.83 -19.86 -9.49
N GLU A 150 2.81 -20.76 -9.55
CA GLU A 150 3.56 -21.21 -8.36
C GLU A 150 4.92 -20.54 -8.21
N LEU A 151 5.64 -20.28 -9.28
CA LEU A 151 7.01 -19.77 -9.25
C LEU A 151 7.09 -18.41 -9.94
N THR A 152 7.71 -17.44 -9.28
CA THR A 152 7.91 -16.09 -9.79
C THR A 152 9.38 -15.69 -9.63
N LEU A 153 9.96 -15.19 -10.67
CA LEU A 153 11.30 -14.61 -10.70
C LEU A 153 11.18 -13.12 -11.01
N GLY A 154 11.94 -12.28 -10.31
CA GLY A 154 11.93 -10.85 -10.56
C GLY A 154 13.27 -10.22 -10.32
N THR A 155 13.50 -9.13 -11.02
CA THR A 155 14.69 -8.29 -10.88
C THR A 155 14.31 -6.83 -10.96
N GLU A 156 15.05 -6.01 -10.25
CA GLU A 156 14.89 -4.56 -10.22
C GLU A 156 16.27 -3.91 -10.35
N VAL A 157 16.34 -2.87 -11.15
CA VAL A 157 17.57 -2.13 -11.42
C VAL A 157 17.27 -0.64 -11.35
N GLY A 158 18.02 0.09 -10.54
CA GLY A 158 18.02 1.55 -10.50
C GLY A 158 19.25 2.10 -11.21
N PHE A 159 19.07 3.08 -12.08
CA PHE A 159 20.13 3.76 -12.80
C PHE A 159 20.06 5.27 -12.55
N ASP A 160 21.15 5.84 -12.10
CA ASP A 160 21.33 7.28 -11.92
C ASP A 160 22.06 7.86 -13.13
N SER A 161 21.43 8.77 -13.84
CA SER A 161 21.99 9.40 -15.02
C SER A 161 23.12 10.39 -14.70
N ALA A 162 23.18 10.94 -13.46
CA ALA A 162 24.23 11.85 -13.05
C ALA A 162 25.58 11.17 -12.88
N SER A 163 25.57 10.06 -12.16
CA SER A 163 26.78 9.27 -11.89
C SER A 163 27.05 8.22 -12.97
N ALA A 164 26.14 8.08 -13.95
CA ALA A 164 26.15 7.02 -14.96
C ALA A 164 26.38 5.62 -14.34
N SER A 165 25.83 5.41 -13.15
CA SER A 165 26.04 4.21 -12.36
C SER A 165 24.74 3.57 -11.94
N PHE A 166 24.78 2.25 -11.74
CA PHE A 166 23.65 1.53 -11.14
C PHE A 166 23.58 1.82 -9.64
N THR A 167 22.48 2.43 -9.22
CA THR A 167 22.25 2.77 -7.81
C THR A 167 21.86 1.56 -7.00
N GLU A 168 20.99 0.72 -7.55
CA GLU A 168 20.50 -0.49 -6.91
C GLU A 168 20.29 -1.59 -7.94
N TYR A 169 20.54 -2.82 -7.57
CA TYR A 169 20.03 -4.00 -8.25
C TYR A 169 19.60 -5.03 -7.22
N ASN A 170 18.38 -5.49 -7.40
CA ASN A 170 17.73 -6.46 -6.55
C ASN A 170 17.24 -7.60 -7.43
N SER A 171 17.32 -8.82 -6.92
CA SER A 171 16.76 -9.99 -7.59
C SER A 171 16.08 -10.88 -6.58
N GLY A 172 15.04 -11.59 -7.00
CA GLY A 172 14.31 -12.41 -6.08
C GLY A 172 13.58 -13.55 -6.77
N ILE A 173 13.25 -14.54 -5.97
CA ILE A 173 12.46 -15.70 -6.31
C ILE A 173 11.29 -15.80 -5.34
N GLY A 174 10.10 -16.00 -5.85
CA GLY A 174 8.88 -16.22 -5.08
C GLY A 174 8.28 -17.56 -5.41
N PHE A 175 7.82 -18.25 -4.40
CA PHE A 175 7.08 -19.50 -4.53
C PHE A 175 5.73 -19.32 -3.84
N ASN A 176 4.64 -19.53 -4.58
CA ASN A 176 3.28 -19.41 -4.08
C ASN A 176 2.54 -20.73 -4.28
N LYS A 177 1.95 -21.22 -3.21
CA LYS A 177 1.05 -22.35 -3.19
C LYS A 177 -0.22 -21.98 -2.45
N HIS A 178 -1.26 -22.76 -2.58
CA HIS A 178 -2.56 -22.50 -1.93
C HIS A 178 -2.41 -22.26 -0.41
N ASP A 179 -1.58 -23.03 0.28
CA ASP A 179 -1.47 -23.00 1.74
C ASP A 179 -0.33 -22.11 2.24
N PHE A 180 0.69 -21.86 1.43
CA PHE A 180 1.85 -21.08 1.85
C PHE A 180 2.46 -20.28 0.72
N SER A 181 3.21 -19.28 1.09
CA SER A 181 3.93 -18.38 0.20
C SER A 181 5.31 -18.11 0.78
N ALA A 182 6.34 -18.29 -0.02
CA ALA A 182 7.73 -18.02 0.35
C ALA A 182 8.37 -17.09 -0.66
N ALA A 183 9.27 -16.20 -0.22
CA ALA A 183 10.07 -15.40 -1.12
C ALA A 183 11.49 -15.24 -0.58
N LEU A 184 12.43 -15.21 -1.49
CA LEU A 184 13.83 -14.94 -1.24
C LEU A 184 14.25 -13.78 -2.14
N ILE A 185 14.77 -12.72 -1.56
CA ILE A 185 15.18 -11.50 -2.26
C ILE A 185 16.61 -11.16 -1.86
N LEU A 186 17.47 -11.04 -2.85
CA LEU A 186 18.80 -10.51 -2.72
C LEU A 186 18.75 -9.03 -3.09
N ALA A 187 18.97 -8.16 -2.12
CA ALA A 187 18.85 -6.71 -2.22
C ALA A 187 20.18 -6.00 -1.95
N ASP A 188 20.18 -4.67 -2.13
CA ASP A 188 21.31 -3.81 -1.82
C ASP A 188 22.60 -4.27 -2.52
N LYS A 189 22.55 -4.50 -3.84
CA LYS A 189 23.68 -4.99 -4.65
C LYS A 189 24.28 -6.31 -4.15
N GLY A 190 23.42 -7.20 -3.65
CA GLY A 190 23.84 -8.47 -3.07
C GLY A 190 24.29 -8.37 -1.61
N GLY A 191 24.20 -7.20 -0.99
CA GLY A 191 24.61 -6.98 0.40
C GLY A 191 23.59 -7.43 1.45
N THR A 192 22.34 -7.67 1.05
CA THR A 192 21.25 -8.01 1.97
C THR A 192 20.39 -9.15 1.42
N LEU A 193 20.28 -10.22 2.16
CA LEU A 193 19.37 -11.33 1.87
C LEU A 193 18.09 -11.18 2.71
N LYS A 194 16.94 -11.17 2.06
CA LYS A 194 15.62 -11.15 2.71
C LYS A 194 14.88 -12.44 2.37
N ALA A 195 14.48 -13.18 3.39
CA ALA A 195 13.66 -14.37 3.26
C ALA A 195 12.35 -14.13 3.98
N SER A 196 11.23 -14.37 3.33
CA SER A 196 9.90 -14.27 3.92
C SER A 196 9.11 -15.54 3.67
N TYR A 197 8.34 -15.93 4.68
CA TYR A 197 7.48 -17.09 4.64
C TYR A 197 6.15 -16.76 5.29
N VAL A 198 5.05 -17.15 4.66
CA VAL A 198 3.69 -17.01 5.19
C VAL A 198 2.94 -18.30 4.96
N GLN A 199 2.27 -18.78 5.98
CA GLN A 199 1.43 -19.97 5.93
C GLN A 199 0.04 -19.66 6.46
N GLY A 200 -0.98 -20.00 5.67
CA GLY A 200 -2.35 -20.09 6.12
C GLY A 200 -2.54 -21.34 6.98
N VAL A 201 -2.92 -21.16 8.23
CA VAL A 201 -3.14 -22.29 9.18
C VAL A 201 -4.57 -22.77 9.05
N ASN A 202 -5.52 -21.85 8.94
CA ASN A 202 -6.92 -22.19 8.81
C ASN A 202 -7.62 -21.17 7.86
N PRO A 203 -8.03 -21.59 6.67
CA PRO A 203 -8.71 -20.72 5.73
C PRO A 203 -10.08 -20.22 6.21
N VAL A 204 -10.75 -20.97 7.07
CA VAL A 204 -12.09 -20.61 7.58
C VAL A 204 -11.99 -19.46 8.58
N THR A 205 -10.98 -19.46 9.45
CA THR A 205 -10.78 -18.42 10.47
C THR A 205 -9.80 -17.32 10.01
N GLY A 206 -9.24 -17.43 8.80
CA GLY A 206 -8.21 -16.51 8.33
C GLY A 206 -6.93 -16.52 9.19
N ALA A 207 -6.69 -17.60 9.94
CA ALA A 207 -5.51 -17.73 10.78
C ALA A 207 -4.27 -17.97 9.90
N ALA A 208 -3.25 -17.13 10.08
CA ALA A 208 -2.00 -17.24 9.34
C ALA A 208 -0.80 -16.91 10.23
N VAL A 209 0.34 -17.49 9.88
CA VAL A 209 1.63 -17.24 10.52
C VAL A 209 2.59 -16.72 9.46
N ALA A 210 3.38 -15.71 9.80
CA ALA A 210 4.41 -15.17 8.93
C ALA A 210 5.76 -15.12 9.67
N ALA A 211 6.83 -15.31 8.91
CA ALA A 211 8.19 -15.16 9.39
C ALA A 211 9.01 -14.42 8.34
N ASP A 212 9.75 -13.41 8.77
CA ASP A 212 10.70 -12.65 7.97
C ASP A 212 12.09 -12.75 8.56
N MET A 213 13.06 -13.00 7.71
CA MET A 213 14.47 -13.00 8.05
C MET A 213 15.21 -12.03 7.13
N ILE A 214 16.03 -11.17 7.71
CA ILE A 214 16.92 -10.25 6.98
C ILE A 214 18.33 -10.51 7.46
N HIS A 215 19.20 -10.91 6.54
CA HIS A 215 20.63 -11.07 6.77
C HIS A 215 21.40 -10.02 5.98
N ARG A 216 22.23 -9.24 6.66
CA ARG A 216 23.12 -8.25 6.03
C ARG A 216 24.54 -8.79 6.01
N PHE A 217 25.07 -9.06 4.83
CA PHE A 217 26.41 -9.61 4.66
C PHE A 217 27.51 -8.62 5.12
N ASN A 218 27.30 -7.32 4.90
CA ASN A 218 28.32 -6.30 5.24
C ASN A 218 28.51 -6.12 6.76
N THR A 219 27.46 -6.31 7.56
CA THR A 219 27.50 -6.10 9.01
C THR A 219 27.30 -7.38 9.80
N TYR A 220 27.13 -8.52 9.11
CA TYR A 220 26.75 -9.81 9.70
C TYR A 220 25.52 -9.71 10.62
N GLY A 221 24.68 -8.70 10.37
CA GLY A 221 23.49 -8.43 11.15
C GLY A 221 22.32 -9.30 10.73
N ASN A 222 21.74 -10.03 11.69
CA ASN A 222 20.54 -10.83 11.49
C ASN A 222 19.35 -10.16 12.15
N SER A 223 18.27 -9.97 11.41
CA SER A 223 16.96 -9.59 11.96
C SER A 223 15.96 -10.68 11.61
N PHE A 224 15.31 -11.20 12.62
CA PHE A 224 14.26 -12.21 12.47
C PHE A 224 12.99 -11.70 13.13
N THR A 225 11.88 -11.77 12.40
CA THR A 225 10.57 -11.35 12.89
C THR A 225 9.57 -12.46 12.60
N ILE A 226 8.83 -12.87 13.60
CA ILE A 226 7.72 -13.80 13.45
C ILE A 226 6.44 -13.12 13.89
N GLY A 227 5.33 -13.43 13.25
CA GLY A 227 4.02 -12.91 13.62
C GLY A 227 2.91 -13.88 13.27
N SER A 228 1.78 -13.65 13.89
CA SER A 228 0.56 -14.39 13.63
C SER A 228 -0.63 -13.45 13.49
N CYS A 229 -1.59 -13.89 12.70
CA CYS A 229 -2.89 -13.28 12.56
C CYS A 229 -3.94 -14.31 12.94
N HIS A 230 -4.90 -13.92 13.75
CA HIS A 230 -5.99 -14.78 14.17
C HIS A 230 -7.28 -13.98 14.27
N ALA A 231 -8.31 -14.37 13.53
CA ALA A 231 -9.64 -13.84 13.72
C ALA A 231 -10.34 -14.59 14.85
N LEU A 232 -10.61 -13.89 15.95
CA LEU A 232 -11.38 -14.45 17.07
C LEU A 232 -12.86 -14.60 16.68
N ASN A 233 -13.37 -13.60 15.98
CA ASN A 233 -14.71 -13.55 15.42
C ASN A 233 -14.63 -12.88 14.05
N PRO A 234 -15.69 -12.94 13.21
CA PRO A 234 -15.71 -12.22 11.93
C PRO A 234 -15.44 -10.71 12.03
N LEU A 235 -15.71 -10.13 13.23
CA LEU A 235 -15.55 -8.70 13.49
C LEU A 235 -14.25 -8.34 14.22
N ILE A 236 -13.51 -9.31 14.78
CA ILE A 236 -12.34 -9.06 15.62
C ILE A 236 -11.16 -9.86 15.12
N THR A 237 -10.11 -9.15 14.70
CA THR A 237 -8.84 -9.74 14.26
C THR A 237 -7.72 -9.30 15.19
N ILE A 238 -6.92 -10.24 15.64
CA ILE A 238 -5.71 -9.99 16.44
C ILE A 238 -4.49 -10.36 15.60
N LYS A 239 -3.52 -9.43 15.54
CA LYS A 239 -2.21 -9.67 14.94
C LYS A 239 -1.15 -9.53 16.02
N THR A 240 -0.16 -10.41 16.00
CA THR A 240 0.99 -10.32 16.90
C THR A 240 2.27 -10.40 16.10
N ARG A 241 3.31 -9.71 16.56
CA ARG A 241 4.66 -9.86 16.01
C ARG A 241 5.70 -9.81 17.10
N PHE A 242 6.75 -10.56 16.90
CA PHE A 242 7.90 -10.64 17.77
C PHE A 242 9.19 -10.61 16.95
N ASN A 243 10.17 -9.81 17.39
CA ASN A 243 11.46 -9.68 16.72
C ASN A 243 12.58 -10.22 17.64
N ASN A 244 13.67 -10.72 17.04
CA ASN A 244 14.87 -11.19 17.76
C ASN A 244 15.53 -10.09 18.64
N SER A 245 15.24 -8.82 18.43
CA SER A 245 15.66 -7.73 19.33
C SER A 245 14.87 -7.67 20.63
N GLY A 246 13.89 -8.56 20.82
CA GLY A 246 12.99 -8.60 21.99
C GLY A 246 11.78 -7.68 21.87
N LYS A 247 11.61 -6.96 20.75
CA LYS A 247 10.42 -6.15 20.52
C LYS A 247 9.22 -7.04 20.27
N ALA A 248 8.16 -6.82 21.02
CA ALA A 248 6.87 -7.46 20.85
C ALA A 248 5.81 -6.41 20.50
N ALA A 249 4.95 -6.68 19.53
CA ALA A 249 3.82 -5.81 19.22
C ALA A 249 2.56 -6.64 19.06
N VAL A 250 1.47 -6.09 19.54
CA VAL A 250 0.11 -6.65 19.43
C VAL A 250 -0.80 -5.62 18.82
N LEU A 251 -1.66 -6.07 17.94
CA LEU A 251 -2.67 -5.25 17.28
C LEU A 251 -4.01 -5.97 17.39
N CYS A 252 -5.03 -5.24 17.82
CA CYS A 252 -6.41 -5.70 17.82
C CYS A 252 -7.23 -4.78 16.92
N GLN A 253 -7.87 -5.34 15.91
CA GLN A 253 -8.74 -4.63 14.98
C GLN A 253 -10.17 -5.11 15.19
N HIS A 254 -11.07 -4.17 15.42
CA HIS A 254 -12.48 -4.42 15.59
C HIS A 254 -13.29 -3.69 14.53
N GLU A 255 -14.11 -4.40 13.77
CA GLU A 255 -15.08 -3.82 12.86
C GLU A 255 -16.38 -3.54 13.63
N TRP A 256 -16.65 -2.27 13.95
CA TRP A 256 -17.82 -1.87 14.72
C TRP A 256 -19.02 -1.48 13.84
N ARG A 257 -18.78 -1.18 12.57
CA ARG A 257 -19.77 -1.02 11.50
C ARG A 257 -19.19 -1.55 10.19
N PRO A 258 -19.99 -1.91 9.19
CA PRO A 258 -19.48 -2.32 7.88
C PRO A 258 -18.46 -1.32 7.36
N GLN A 259 -17.26 -1.81 7.05
CA GLN A 259 -16.12 -1.04 6.54
C GLN A 259 -15.55 0.03 7.50
N SER A 260 -15.97 0.04 8.77
CA SER A 260 -15.46 0.96 9.79
C SER A 260 -14.70 0.20 10.87
N PHE A 261 -13.43 0.50 11.02
CA PHE A 261 -12.52 -0.25 11.88
C PHE A 261 -11.97 0.60 13.01
N LEU A 262 -11.88 0.00 14.17
CA LEU A 262 -11.14 0.50 15.32
C LEU A 262 -9.92 -0.39 15.53
N THR A 263 -8.74 0.17 15.46
CA THR A 263 -7.48 -0.57 15.60
C THR A 263 -6.74 -0.07 16.84
N LEU A 264 -6.43 -0.97 17.74
CA LEU A 264 -5.62 -0.74 18.92
C LEU A 264 -4.28 -1.44 18.71
N SER A 265 -3.17 -0.73 18.87
CA SER A 265 -1.83 -1.31 18.74
C SER A 265 -0.97 -0.97 19.95
N ALA A 266 -0.18 -1.91 20.39
CA ALA A 266 0.78 -1.73 21.46
C ALA A 266 2.12 -2.37 21.08
N GLU A 267 3.22 -1.67 21.37
CA GLU A 267 4.59 -2.17 21.19
C GLU A 267 5.35 -2.09 22.50
N TYR A 268 5.97 -3.19 22.86
CA TYR A 268 6.89 -3.28 23.99
C TYR A 268 8.32 -3.48 23.49
N ASN A 269 9.25 -2.66 23.98
CA ASN A 269 10.67 -2.76 23.65
C ASN A 269 11.50 -2.91 24.92
N PRO A 270 11.98 -4.12 25.27
CA PRO A 270 12.71 -4.36 26.52
C PRO A 270 14.09 -3.69 26.58
N LYS A 271 14.69 -3.35 25.43
CA LYS A 271 15.99 -2.67 25.38
C LYS A 271 15.93 -1.19 25.66
N ALA A 272 14.73 -0.62 25.62
CA ALA A 272 14.52 0.81 25.93
C ALA A 272 14.01 0.94 27.37
N LEU A 273 14.83 0.65 28.34
CA LEU A 273 14.49 0.70 29.78
C LEU A 273 13.92 2.05 30.24
N ASN A 274 14.21 3.12 29.53
CA ASN A 274 13.72 4.48 29.82
C ASN A 274 12.68 5.00 28.81
N ALA A 275 12.28 4.22 27.80
CA ALA A 275 11.25 4.64 26.87
C ALA A 275 9.91 3.96 27.25
N PRO A 276 8.83 4.71 27.39
CA PRO A 276 7.53 4.15 27.69
C PRO A 276 7.11 3.18 26.58
N SER A 277 6.36 2.14 26.95
CA SER A 277 5.67 1.30 25.97
C SER A 277 4.84 2.19 25.05
N ARG A 278 4.95 2.00 23.74
CA ARG A 278 4.18 2.77 22.76
C ARG A 278 2.84 2.12 22.55
N GLY A 279 1.78 2.91 22.73
CA GLY A 279 0.43 2.51 22.38
C GLY A 279 -0.12 3.45 21.31
N GLY A 280 -0.86 2.92 20.36
CA GLY A 280 -1.52 3.69 19.30
C GLY A 280 -2.99 3.30 19.14
N LEU A 281 -3.81 4.27 18.82
CA LEU A 281 -5.21 4.12 18.48
C LEU A 281 -5.40 4.58 17.03
N ALA A 282 -5.90 3.71 16.18
CA ALA A 282 -6.32 4.10 14.83
C ALA A 282 -7.81 3.83 14.65
N SER A 283 -8.54 4.81 14.15
CA SER A 283 -9.94 4.69 13.78
C SER A 283 -10.11 5.03 12.32
N SER A 284 -10.76 4.17 11.57
CA SER A 284 -11.22 4.43 10.21
C SER A 284 -12.73 4.36 10.17
N ILE A 285 -13.36 5.38 9.63
CA ILE A 285 -14.82 5.48 9.52
C ILE A 285 -15.17 5.64 8.05
N TRP A 286 -16.07 4.77 7.58
CA TRP A 286 -16.71 4.89 6.29
C TRP A 286 -18.08 5.58 6.46
N VAL A 287 -18.27 6.69 5.77
CA VAL A 287 -19.53 7.42 5.74
C VAL A 287 -20.07 7.36 4.32
N SER A 288 -21.11 6.59 4.09
CA SER A 288 -21.85 6.66 2.83
C SER A 288 -22.70 7.94 2.84
N CYS A 289 -22.25 8.97 2.16
CA CYS A 289 -23.03 10.18 1.95
C CYS A 289 -23.82 10.04 0.67
N GLY A 290 -25.11 9.72 0.78
CA GLY A 290 -26.06 9.80 -0.31
C GLY A 290 -26.35 11.28 -0.62
N LEU A 291 -25.43 11.97 -1.27
CA LEU A 291 -25.67 13.32 -1.80
C LEU A 291 -26.49 13.16 -3.08
N ARG A 292 -27.82 13.13 -2.94
CA ARG A 292 -28.73 13.39 -4.07
C ARG A 292 -28.60 14.86 -4.40
N LEU A 293 -27.80 15.18 -5.40
CA LEU A 293 -27.92 16.45 -6.10
C LEU A 293 -29.28 16.45 -6.80
N PHE A 294 -30.26 17.11 -6.20
CA PHE A 294 -31.45 17.57 -6.90
C PHE A 294 -30.98 18.63 -7.91
N LEU A 295 -30.70 18.21 -9.13
CA LEU A 295 -30.76 19.10 -10.26
C LEU A 295 -32.24 19.39 -10.49
N GLU A 296 -32.68 20.50 -9.97
CA GLU A 296 -33.97 21.09 -10.27
C GLU A 296 -33.92 21.51 -11.75
N GLU A 297 -34.41 20.64 -12.65
CA GLU A 297 -34.76 21.04 -14.00
C GLU A 297 -35.89 22.04 -13.89
N GLY A 298 -35.56 23.31 -14.09
CA GLY A 298 -36.53 24.36 -14.26
C GLY A 298 -37.44 24.09 -15.46
N GLY A 299 -38.57 23.46 -15.18
CA GLY A 299 -39.64 23.30 -16.15
C GLY A 299 -40.15 24.65 -16.57
N ARG A 300 -39.92 25.01 -17.82
CA ARG A 300 -40.63 26.08 -18.53
C ARG A 300 -42.11 25.77 -18.51
N GLY A 301 -42.88 26.66 -17.86
CA GLY A 301 -44.30 26.71 -18.01
C GLY A 301 -44.65 27.22 -19.45
N GLU A 302 -45.17 26.33 -20.24
CA GLU A 302 -45.97 26.72 -21.41
C GLU A 302 -47.42 26.88 -20.94
N GLY A 303 -47.87 28.13 -21.05
CA GLY A 303 -49.25 28.49 -20.92
C GLY A 303 -50.06 27.94 -22.08
N GLU A 304 -51.08 27.15 -21.74
CA GLU A 304 -52.10 26.77 -22.70
C GLU A 304 -53.41 27.47 -22.34
N ASN A 305 -53.76 28.45 -23.19
CA ASN A 305 -55.06 29.10 -23.26
C ASN A 305 -56.11 28.05 -23.59
N HIS A 306 -57.15 27.99 -22.81
CA HIS A 306 -58.37 27.29 -23.14
C HIS A 306 -59.48 28.32 -23.33
N ASP A 307 -59.80 28.61 -24.57
CA ASP A 307 -61.06 29.15 -24.99
C ASP A 307 -61.95 28.01 -25.47
N ARG A 308 -63.17 28.00 -24.93
CA ARG A 308 -64.42 27.32 -25.24
C ARG A 308 -64.76 26.08 -24.41
#